data_feb5838642104a9547ce4fa57ed3b3ae
#
_entry.id   feb5838642104a9547ce4fa57ed3b3ae
#
_cell.length_a   1.000
_cell.length_b   1.000
_cell.length_c   1.000
_cell.angle_alpha   90.00
_cell.angle_beta   90.00
_cell.angle_gamma   90.00
#
_symmetry.space_group_name_H-M   'P 1'
#
loop_
_entity.id
_entity.type
_entity.pdbx_description
1 polymer ?
#
loop_
_entity_poly.entity_id
_entity_poly.type
_entity_poly.pdbx_seq_one_letter_code
_entity_poly.pdbx_strand_id
1 'polypeptide(L)'
;ISSAASDVYKRQSYINYCYSLGIIAGRGNGKFDPAATVTGNEAAKMLLVAAGYDAQLEGLTGNDWAIKTASLASTLGIFDDLTAPTGDPLTRDNAALLIYNALDIEMIQKYENGYAIAFEDHRTLLSTKYGVYKVEGVVTGNEWAQLEDTDSEDSLATGKTKMDHVKVYKSTTSNTVVGEYEEEKNPVIFNVSTPVDMLGQTVTMYVRKTTVLANSEVLGVYVNGN
;
A
#
# COMPACT_ATOMS: atom_id res chain seq x y z
N ILE A 1 30.77 14.54 20.20
CA ILE A 1 30.25 13.53 19.27
C ILE A 1 29.47 14.28 18.21
N SER A 2 29.87 14.14 16.93
CA SER A 2 29.20 14.83 15.84
C SER A 2 27.72 14.42 15.77
N SER A 3 26.84 15.32 15.35
CA SER A 3 25.40 15.06 15.17
C SER A 3 25.16 13.82 14.29
N ALA A 4 26.00 13.57 13.29
CA ALA A 4 25.92 12.41 12.40
C ALA A 4 26.13 11.07 13.13
N ALA A 5 27.07 10.97 14.07
CA ALA A 5 27.29 9.75 14.86
C ALA A 5 26.10 9.46 15.79
N SER A 6 25.49 10.51 16.37
CA SER A 6 24.26 10.38 17.19
C SER A 6 23.08 9.89 16.37
N ASP A 7 22.93 10.35 15.13
CA ASP A 7 21.82 9.95 14.27
C ASP A 7 21.96 8.51 13.77
N VAL A 8 23.17 8.03 13.48
CA VAL A 8 23.43 6.61 13.15
C VAL A 8 23.09 5.72 14.35
N TYR A 9 23.47 6.11 15.56
CA TYR A 9 23.16 5.34 16.76
C TYR A 9 21.65 5.22 17.00
N LYS A 10 20.90 6.33 16.82
CA LYS A 10 19.42 6.31 16.94
C LYS A 10 18.74 5.40 15.91
N ARG A 11 19.35 5.19 14.76
CA ARG A 11 18.82 4.37 13.66
C ARG A 11 19.33 2.93 13.67
N GLN A 12 20.23 2.58 14.58
CA GLN A 12 20.89 1.27 14.61
C GLN A 12 19.88 0.11 14.74
N SER A 13 18.80 0.27 15.49
CA SER A 13 17.76 -0.75 15.63
C SER A 13 17.05 -1.04 14.29
N TYR A 14 16.74 0.01 13.53
CA TYR A 14 16.12 -0.13 12.20
C TYR A 14 17.09 -0.77 11.20
N ILE A 15 18.37 -0.37 11.22
CA ILE A 15 19.42 -0.94 10.37
C ILE A 15 19.58 -2.43 10.67
N ASN A 16 19.70 -2.81 11.95
CA ASN A 16 19.84 -4.20 12.34
C ASN A 16 18.61 -5.03 11.96
N TYR A 17 17.42 -4.49 12.12
CA TYR A 17 16.18 -5.17 11.73
C TYR A 17 16.11 -5.39 10.22
N CYS A 18 16.33 -4.34 9.41
CA CYS A 18 16.33 -4.47 7.95
C CYS A 18 17.45 -5.41 7.46
N TYR A 19 18.60 -5.40 8.11
CA TYR A 19 19.69 -6.33 7.81
C TYR A 19 19.31 -7.78 8.12
N SER A 20 18.68 -8.04 9.27
CA SER A 20 18.23 -9.39 9.64
C SER A 20 17.16 -9.95 8.69
N LEU A 21 16.39 -9.08 8.04
CA LEU A 21 15.41 -9.45 7.02
C LEU A 21 15.99 -9.54 5.61
N GLY A 22 17.29 -9.27 5.43
CA GLY A 22 17.92 -9.24 4.11
C GLY A 22 17.52 -8.07 3.21
N ILE A 23 16.74 -7.11 3.73
CA ILE A 23 16.28 -5.93 2.97
C ILE A 23 17.47 -5.04 2.60
N ILE A 24 18.39 -4.85 3.53
CA ILE A 24 19.64 -4.11 3.30
C ILE A 24 20.84 -5.02 3.46
N ALA A 25 21.89 -4.73 2.68
CA ALA A 25 23.18 -5.38 2.78
C ALA A 25 24.28 -4.31 2.76
N GLY A 26 25.46 -4.67 3.23
CA GLY A 26 26.64 -3.81 3.06
C GLY A 26 27.02 -3.71 1.57
N ARG A 27 27.82 -2.70 1.25
CA ARG A 27 28.31 -2.43 -0.12
C ARG A 27 29.50 -3.30 -0.55
N GLY A 28 29.68 -4.45 0.07
CA GLY A 28 30.86 -5.29 -0.02
C GLY A 28 31.86 -4.95 1.11
N ASN A 29 33.01 -5.60 1.14
CA ASN A 29 34.09 -5.40 2.14
C ASN A 29 33.65 -5.48 3.63
N GLY A 30 32.47 -6.02 3.93
CA GLY A 30 31.95 -6.18 5.30
C GLY A 30 31.58 -4.86 6.00
N LYS A 31 31.47 -3.75 5.27
CA LYS A 31 31.11 -2.45 5.85
C LYS A 31 29.73 -2.00 5.36
N PHE A 32 29.01 -1.36 6.28
CA PHE A 32 27.79 -0.60 5.99
C PHE A 32 28.16 0.89 5.97
N ASP A 33 27.81 1.58 4.88
CA ASP A 33 28.05 3.01 4.73
C ASP A 33 26.75 3.81 4.86
N PRO A 34 26.41 4.27 6.09
CA PRO A 34 25.15 4.95 6.35
C PRO A 34 25.09 6.38 5.78
N ALA A 35 26.22 6.94 5.35
CA ALA A 35 26.30 8.27 4.76
C ALA A 35 26.22 8.25 3.23
N ALA A 36 26.31 7.09 2.62
CA ALA A 36 26.22 6.97 1.17
C ALA A 36 24.81 7.26 0.68
N THR A 37 24.73 7.84 -0.50
CA THR A 37 23.46 8.03 -1.20
C THR A 37 22.90 6.67 -1.67
N VAL A 38 21.58 6.57 -1.75
CA VAL A 38 20.86 5.40 -2.26
C VAL A 38 20.37 5.70 -3.66
N THR A 39 20.64 4.81 -4.61
CA THR A 39 20.14 4.92 -5.99
C THR A 39 18.74 4.33 -6.12
N GLY A 40 18.05 4.62 -7.24
CA GLY A 40 16.75 4.04 -7.56
C GLY A 40 16.78 2.51 -7.58
N ASN A 41 17.82 1.91 -8.19
CA ASN A 41 17.96 0.46 -8.23
C ASN A 41 18.21 -0.15 -6.84
N GLU A 42 19.00 0.51 -5.98
CA GLU A 42 19.22 0.04 -4.61
C GLU A 42 17.93 0.09 -3.79
N ALA A 43 17.16 1.19 -3.90
CA ALA A 43 15.88 1.33 -3.22
C ALA A 43 14.86 0.30 -3.72
N ALA A 44 14.74 0.12 -5.03
CA ALA A 44 13.83 -0.86 -5.63
C ALA A 44 14.15 -2.28 -5.16
N LYS A 45 15.44 -2.66 -5.11
CA LYS A 45 15.85 -3.96 -4.56
C LYS A 45 15.41 -4.13 -3.11
N MET A 46 15.58 -3.11 -2.27
CA MET A 46 15.13 -3.15 -0.88
C MET A 46 13.61 -3.37 -0.78
N LEU A 47 12.83 -2.69 -1.62
CA LEU A 47 11.37 -2.81 -1.66
C LEU A 47 10.91 -4.18 -2.17
N LEU A 48 11.55 -4.73 -3.19
CA LEU A 48 11.28 -6.08 -3.70
C LEU A 48 11.53 -7.14 -2.61
N VAL A 49 12.66 -7.06 -1.91
CA VAL A 49 12.96 -8.00 -0.81
C VAL A 49 11.96 -7.83 0.34
N ALA A 50 11.54 -6.60 0.66
CA ALA A 50 10.51 -6.36 1.66
C ALA A 50 9.14 -6.97 1.29
N ALA A 51 8.85 -7.08 -0.02
CA ALA A 51 7.66 -7.75 -0.54
C ALA A 51 7.81 -9.28 -0.66
N GLY A 52 8.96 -9.84 -0.28
CA GLY A 52 9.21 -11.28 -0.24
C GLY A 52 9.92 -11.85 -1.47
N TYR A 53 10.37 -11.01 -2.40
CA TYR A 53 11.19 -11.47 -3.53
C TYR A 53 12.56 -11.93 -3.03
N ASP A 54 12.97 -13.14 -3.42
CA ASP A 54 14.30 -13.68 -3.08
C ASP A 54 15.37 -13.07 -3.99
N ALA A 55 16.32 -12.35 -3.36
CA ALA A 55 17.34 -11.64 -4.10
C ALA A 55 18.27 -12.54 -4.93
N GLN A 56 18.45 -13.80 -4.57
CA GLN A 56 19.28 -14.74 -5.32
C GLN A 56 18.51 -15.37 -6.47
N LEU A 57 17.29 -15.85 -6.20
CA LEU A 57 16.44 -16.50 -7.19
C LEU A 57 16.02 -15.52 -8.30
N GLU A 58 15.75 -14.27 -7.97
CA GLU A 58 15.44 -13.21 -8.94
C GLU A 58 16.70 -12.61 -9.61
N GLY A 59 17.89 -13.04 -9.17
CA GLY A 59 19.15 -12.51 -9.71
C GLY A 59 19.42 -11.05 -9.35
N LEU A 60 18.87 -10.58 -8.22
CA LEU A 60 19.10 -9.22 -7.70
C LEU A 60 20.44 -9.13 -6.97
N THR A 61 21.36 -10.06 -7.25
CA THR A 61 22.73 -10.13 -6.74
C THR A 61 23.70 -10.43 -7.90
N GLY A 62 25.00 -10.29 -7.65
CA GLY A 62 26.03 -10.51 -8.70
C GLY A 62 26.17 -9.31 -9.65
N ASN A 63 26.78 -9.53 -10.83
CA ASN A 63 27.20 -8.44 -11.72
C ASN A 63 26.00 -7.73 -12.39
N ASP A 64 24.92 -8.45 -12.70
CA ASP A 64 23.76 -7.95 -13.44
C ASP A 64 22.61 -7.50 -12.54
N TRP A 65 22.86 -7.41 -11.22
CA TRP A 65 21.82 -7.14 -10.24
C TRP A 65 21.00 -5.87 -10.53
N ALA A 66 21.67 -4.81 -10.98
CA ALA A 66 21.00 -3.52 -11.23
C ALA A 66 20.04 -3.61 -12.42
N ILE A 67 20.43 -4.30 -13.50
CA ILE A 67 19.60 -4.47 -14.69
C ILE A 67 18.39 -5.35 -14.35
N LYS A 68 18.61 -6.45 -13.64
CA LYS A 68 17.53 -7.36 -13.24
C LYS A 68 16.57 -6.70 -12.24
N THR A 69 17.10 -5.94 -11.29
CA THR A 69 16.30 -5.14 -10.37
C THR A 69 15.45 -4.13 -11.14
N ALA A 70 16.06 -3.38 -12.07
CA ALA A 70 15.35 -2.39 -12.85
C ALA A 70 14.22 -3.02 -13.69
N SER A 71 14.49 -4.16 -14.32
CA SER A 71 13.49 -4.89 -15.10
C SER A 71 12.30 -5.34 -14.25
N LEU A 72 12.55 -6.01 -13.12
CA LEU A 72 11.51 -6.50 -12.24
C LEU A 72 10.71 -5.34 -11.60
N ALA A 73 11.41 -4.32 -11.12
CA ALA A 73 10.78 -3.14 -10.51
C ALA A 73 9.89 -2.37 -11.50
N SER A 74 10.32 -2.25 -12.78
CA SER A 74 9.50 -1.63 -13.82
C SER A 74 8.28 -2.47 -14.15
N THR A 75 8.44 -3.80 -14.23
CA THR A 75 7.30 -4.72 -14.46
C THR A 75 6.25 -4.63 -13.37
N LEU A 76 6.66 -4.38 -12.12
CA LEU A 76 5.79 -4.29 -10.96
C LEU A 76 5.30 -2.86 -10.67
N GLY A 77 5.66 -1.88 -11.51
CA GLY A 77 5.23 -0.50 -11.35
C GLY A 77 5.96 0.29 -10.26
N ILE A 78 7.04 -0.23 -9.68
CA ILE A 78 7.79 0.49 -8.62
C ILE A 78 8.37 1.81 -9.14
N PHE A 79 8.73 1.85 -10.42
CA PHE A 79 9.29 3.04 -11.08
C PHE A 79 8.27 3.89 -11.83
N ASP A 80 6.98 3.62 -11.67
CA ASP A 80 5.94 4.43 -12.29
C ASP A 80 6.07 5.89 -11.83
N ASP A 81 5.94 6.82 -12.78
CA ASP A 81 6.11 8.27 -12.59
C ASP A 81 7.51 8.73 -12.12
N LEU A 82 8.49 7.83 -12.02
CA LEU A 82 9.86 8.21 -11.72
C LEU A 82 10.53 8.83 -12.98
N THR A 83 10.86 10.12 -12.91
CA THR A 83 11.51 10.85 -14.01
C THR A 83 13.04 10.81 -13.94
N ALA A 84 13.60 10.50 -12.77
CA ALA A 84 15.04 10.39 -12.57
C ALA A 84 15.61 9.06 -13.08
N PRO A 85 16.85 9.01 -13.60
CA PRO A 85 17.51 7.75 -13.94
C PRO A 85 17.63 6.84 -12.69
N THR A 86 17.32 5.55 -12.84
CA THR A 86 17.31 4.60 -11.73
C THR A 86 18.68 4.32 -11.12
N GLY A 87 19.76 4.62 -11.86
CA GLY A 87 21.16 4.53 -11.39
C GLY A 87 21.63 5.75 -10.59
N ASP A 88 20.87 6.83 -10.59
CA ASP A 88 21.24 8.07 -9.90
C ASP A 88 20.80 8.06 -8.43
N PRO A 89 21.45 8.88 -7.58
CA PRO A 89 21.03 9.09 -6.20
C PRO A 89 19.60 9.62 -6.12
N LEU A 90 18.79 9.01 -5.27
CA LEU A 90 17.42 9.43 -5.06
C LEU A 90 17.32 10.72 -4.23
N THR A 91 16.39 11.60 -4.62
CA THR A 91 15.86 12.62 -3.75
C THR A 91 14.90 12.00 -2.73
N ARG A 92 14.53 12.74 -1.68
CA ARG A 92 13.52 12.28 -0.71
C ARG A 92 12.16 12.08 -1.37
N ASP A 93 11.78 12.93 -2.31
CA ASP A 93 10.52 12.83 -3.06
C ASP A 93 10.49 11.56 -3.92
N ASN A 94 11.54 11.31 -4.68
CA ASN A 94 11.65 10.09 -5.48
C ASN A 94 11.66 8.82 -4.60
N ALA A 95 12.32 8.86 -3.45
CA ALA A 95 12.28 7.75 -2.50
C ALA A 95 10.86 7.51 -1.96
N ALA A 96 10.12 8.58 -1.65
CA ALA A 96 8.73 8.48 -1.22
C ALA A 96 7.82 7.92 -2.32
N LEU A 97 8.02 8.33 -3.58
CA LEU A 97 7.31 7.80 -4.74
C LEU A 97 7.54 6.28 -4.90
N LEU A 98 8.79 5.82 -4.85
CA LEU A 98 9.09 4.39 -4.95
C LEU A 98 8.45 3.58 -3.82
N ILE A 99 8.50 4.10 -2.60
CA ILE A 99 7.84 3.45 -1.44
C ILE A 99 6.33 3.39 -1.68
N TYR A 100 5.71 4.49 -2.11
CA TYR A 100 4.28 4.57 -2.40
C TYR A 100 3.87 3.52 -3.45
N ASN A 101 4.58 3.46 -4.58
CA ASN A 101 4.31 2.49 -5.63
C ASN A 101 4.49 1.03 -5.16
N ALA A 102 5.48 0.78 -4.28
CA ALA A 102 5.73 -0.56 -3.77
C ALA A 102 4.71 -1.05 -2.74
N LEU A 103 3.91 -0.17 -2.13
CA LEU A 103 2.92 -0.57 -1.12
C LEU A 103 1.86 -1.52 -1.67
N ASP A 104 1.54 -1.43 -2.95
CA ASP A 104 0.49 -2.19 -3.61
C ASP A 104 0.99 -3.39 -4.43
N ILE A 105 2.29 -3.65 -4.48
CA ILE A 105 2.77 -4.87 -5.13
C ILE A 105 2.39 -6.11 -4.32
N GLU A 106 2.06 -7.20 -5.00
CA GLU A 106 1.73 -8.48 -4.36
C GLU A 106 2.94 -9.05 -3.63
N MET A 107 2.72 -9.53 -2.42
CA MET A 107 3.76 -10.19 -1.62
C MET A 107 3.96 -11.63 -2.08
N ILE A 108 5.22 -12.05 -2.11
CA ILE A 108 5.61 -13.41 -2.47
C ILE A 108 5.61 -14.29 -1.22
N GLN A 109 4.89 -15.42 -1.31
CA GLN A 109 4.80 -16.42 -0.25
C GLN A 109 5.96 -17.42 -0.28
N LYS A 110 6.29 -17.91 -1.47
CA LYS A 110 7.29 -18.97 -1.68
C LYS A 110 7.78 -18.97 -3.13
N TYR A 111 8.76 -19.83 -3.39
CA TYR A 111 9.21 -20.15 -4.75
C TYR A 111 8.94 -21.63 -5.04
N GLU A 112 8.42 -21.92 -6.25
CA GLU A 112 8.26 -23.25 -6.77
C GLU A 112 8.85 -23.34 -8.17
N ASN A 113 9.72 -24.32 -8.39
CA ASN A 113 10.41 -24.51 -9.68
C ASN A 113 11.11 -23.24 -10.22
N GLY A 114 11.59 -22.37 -9.31
CA GLY A 114 12.25 -21.10 -9.66
C GLY A 114 11.30 -19.93 -9.93
N TYR A 115 9.99 -20.13 -9.81
CA TYR A 115 9.00 -19.07 -9.99
C TYR A 115 8.49 -18.53 -8.65
N ALA A 116 8.37 -17.22 -8.58
CA ALA A 116 7.77 -16.54 -7.43
C ALA A 116 6.26 -16.83 -7.39
N ILE A 117 5.76 -17.28 -6.24
CA ILE A 117 4.35 -17.57 -5.99
C ILE A 117 3.83 -16.59 -4.97
N ALA A 118 2.90 -15.75 -5.38
CA ALA A 118 2.21 -14.81 -4.50
C ALA A 118 1.30 -15.56 -3.50
N PHE A 119 0.89 -14.87 -2.44
CA PHE A 119 -0.15 -15.40 -1.55
C PHE A 119 -1.48 -15.53 -2.31
N GLU A 120 -2.26 -16.57 -2.02
CA GLU A 120 -3.57 -16.81 -2.65
C GLU A 120 -4.56 -15.65 -2.48
N ASP A 121 -4.46 -14.92 -1.37
CA ASP A 121 -5.28 -13.74 -1.10
C ASP A 121 -4.71 -12.45 -1.73
N HIS A 122 -3.67 -12.56 -2.56
CA HIS A 122 -3.04 -11.44 -3.28
C HIS A 122 -2.72 -10.24 -2.38
N ARG A 123 -2.35 -10.52 -1.12
CA ARG A 123 -2.01 -9.47 -0.15
C ARG A 123 -0.80 -8.65 -0.59
N THR A 124 -0.79 -7.40 -0.17
CA THR A 124 0.26 -6.42 -0.47
C THR A 124 0.96 -5.99 0.82
N LEU A 125 2.03 -5.23 0.70
CA LEU A 125 2.66 -4.60 1.87
C LEU A 125 1.66 -3.70 2.60
N LEU A 126 0.84 -2.95 1.88
CA LEU A 126 -0.16 -2.03 2.45
C LEU A 126 -1.22 -2.80 3.27
N SER A 127 -1.79 -3.87 2.70
CA SER A 127 -2.80 -4.66 3.41
C SER A 127 -2.20 -5.47 4.57
N THR A 128 -1.00 -6.05 4.39
CA THR A 128 -0.38 -6.94 5.39
C THR A 128 0.23 -6.17 6.57
N LYS A 129 0.91 -5.05 6.29
CA LYS A 129 1.64 -4.30 7.33
C LYS A 129 0.81 -3.20 7.97
N TYR A 130 -0.12 -2.62 7.22
CA TYR A 130 -0.93 -1.48 7.68
C TYR A 130 -2.41 -1.80 7.80
N GLY A 131 -2.86 -2.97 7.34
CA GLY A 131 -4.27 -3.38 7.37
C GLY A 131 -5.18 -2.54 6.48
N VAL A 132 -4.62 -1.84 5.47
CA VAL A 132 -5.37 -0.94 4.59
C VAL A 132 -5.91 -1.68 3.39
N TYR A 133 -7.19 -1.48 3.13
CA TYR A 133 -7.94 -2.06 2.01
C TYR A 133 -8.68 -0.97 1.25
N LYS A 134 -8.88 -1.20 -0.03
CA LYS A 134 -9.80 -0.41 -0.86
C LYS A 134 -11.22 -0.93 -0.69
N VAL A 135 -12.16 -0.03 -0.51
CA VAL A 135 -13.60 -0.29 -0.44
C VAL A 135 -14.29 0.62 -1.43
N GLU A 136 -15.17 0.09 -2.25
CA GLU A 136 -16.00 0.86 -3.18
C GLU A 136 -17.47 0.62 -2.88
N GLY A 137 -18.31 1.61 -3.14
CA GLY A 137 -19.75 1.52 -2.99
C GLY A 137 -20.43 2.84 -3.32
N VAL A 138 -21.76 2.84 -3.30
CA VAL A 138 -22.57 4.03 -3.51
C VAL A 138 -22.94 4.64 -2.17
N VAL A 139 -22.75 5.95 -2.01
CA VAL A 139 -23.20 6.67 -0.80
C VAL A 139 -24.72 6.84 -0.87
N THR A 140 -25.46 6.18 0.00
CA THR A 140 -26.93 6.23 0.05
C THR A 140 -27.47 7.03 1.23
N GLY A 141 -26.62 7.36 2.21
CA GLY A 141 -26.99 8.23 3.33
C GLY A 141 -25.80 8.86 4.02
N ASN A 142 -25.99 10.04 4.56
CA ASN A 142 -25.03 10.73 5.40
C ASN A 142 -25.75 11.64 6.44
N GLU A 143 -25.01 12.50 7.12
CA GLU A 143 -25.56 13.45 8.09
C GLU A 143 -26.51 14.51 7.51
N TRP A 144 -26.61 14.61 6.19
CA TRP A 144 -27.46 15.60 5.50
C TRP A 144 -28.75 15.00 4.98
N ALA A 145 -28.73 13.78 4.43
CA ALA A 145 -29.90 13.11 3.87
C ALA A 145 -29.66 11.62 3.67
N GLN A 146 -30.75 10.88 3.44
CA GLN A 146 -30.78 9.50 2.94
C GLN A 146 -31.59 9.41 1.66
N LEU A 147 -31.10 8.63 0.67
CA LEU A 147 -31.72 8.53 -0.66
C LEU A 147 -32.92 7.60 -0.72
N GLU A 148 -33.00 6.61 0.20
CA GLU A 148 -33.97 5.51 0.11
C GLU A 148 -35.09 5.58 1.14
N ASP A 149 -35.06 6.54 2.05
CA ASP A 149 -36.13 6.66 3.04
C ASP A 149 -37.23 7.58 2.53
N THR A 150 -38.35 6.98 2.16
CA THR A 150 -39.54 7.71 1.68
C THR A 150 -40.41 8.22 2.80
N ASP A 151 -40.25 7.74 4.04
CA ASP A 151 -41.15 7.99 5.17
C ASP A 151 -40.52 8.79 6.31
N SER A 152 -39.21 8.96 6.32
CA SER A 152 -38.54 9.77 7.33
C SER A 152 -37.59 10.81 6.70
N GLU A 153 -37.67 12.03 7.22
CA GLU A 153 -36.68 13.09 6.92
C GLU A 153 -35.35 12.87 7.67
N ASP A 154 -35.13 11.65 8.18
CA ASP A 154 -34.03 11.35 9.09
C ASP A 154 -32.74 11.20 8.32
N SER A 155 -31.85 12.16 8.50
CA SER A 155 -30.43 12.02 8.16
C SER A 155 -29.73 11.09 9.14
N LEU A 156 -28.54 10.61 8.80
CA LEU A 156 -27.73 9.87 9.75
C LEU A 156 -27.16 10.79 10.82
N ALA A 157 -26.73 10.21 11.92
CA ALA A 157 -26.01 10.97 12.95
C ALA A 157 -24.74 11.59 12.34
N THR A 158 -24.34 12.74 12.86
CA THR A 158 -23.08 13.42 12.45
C THR A 158 -21.91 12.47 12.46
N GLY A 159 -21.10 12.52 11.43
CA GLY A 159 -19.93 11.66 11.28
C GLY A 159 -20.24 10.26 10.78
N LYS A 160 -21.40 10.05 10.18
CA LYS A 160 -21.82 8.75 9.62
C LYS A 160 -22.06 8.84 8.12
N THR A 161 -21.65 7.81 7.40
CA THR A 161 -21.94 7.63 5.98
C THR A 161 -22.41 6.20 5.73
N LYS A 162 -23.58 6.05 5.14
CA LYS A 162 -24.17 4.77 4.72
C LYS A 162 -23.78 4.51 3.26
N MET A 163 -23.34 3.31 3.00
CA MET A 163 -23.01 2.87 1.65
C MET A 163 -23.73 1.58 1.31
N ASP A 164 -24.15 1.50 0.05
CA ASP A 164 -24.71 0.33 -0.59
C ASP A 164 -23.79 -0.23 -1.68
N HIS A 165 -24.03 -1.47 -2.11
CA HIS A 165 -23.19 -2.21 -3.08
C HIS A 165 -21.72 -2.19 -2.70
N VAL A 166 -21.43 -2.33 -1.42
CA VAL A 166 -20.08 -2.21 -0.89
C VAL A 166 -19.22 -3.42 -1.28
N LYS A 167 -18.12 -3.15 -1.96
CA LYS A 167 -17.11 -4.12 -2.36
C LYS A 167 -15.80 -3.84 -1.65
N VAL A 168 -15.25 -4.87 -1.03
CA VAL A 168 -13.90 -4.83 -0.42
C VAL A 168 -12.94 -5.52 -1.35
N TYR A 169 -11.89 -4.82 -1.76
CA TYR A 169 -10.88 -5.33 -2.66
C TYR A 169 -9.65 -5.85 -1.90
N LYS A 170 -8.95 -6.81 -2.48
CA LYS A 170 -7.74 -7.45 -1.90
C LYS A 170 -6.59 -6.46 -1.71
N SER A 171 -6.47 -5.48 -2.60
CA SER A 171 -5.49 -4.41 -2.52
C SER A 171 -6.07 -3.13 -3.10
N THR A 172 -5.34 -2.02 -2.99
CA THR A 172 -5.76 -0.72 -3.50
C THR A 172 -5.80 -0.67 -5.02
N THR A 173 -5.01 -1.48 -5.71
CA THR A 173 -4.95 -1.57 -7.18
C THR A 173 -5.65 -2.80 -7.75
N SER A 174 -5.97 -3.80 -6.92
CA SER A 174 -6.64 -5.03 -7.38
C SER A 174 -8.09 -4.78 -7.75
N ASN A 175 -8.55 -5.47 -8.79
CA ASN A 175 -9.96 -5.60 -9.14
C ASN A 175 -10.60 -6.87 -8.52
N THR A 176 -9.85 -7.63 -7.72
CA THR A 176 -10.37 -8.83 -7.06
C THR A 176 -11.10 -8.46 -5.79
N VAL A 177 -12.40 -8.72 -5.75
CA VAL A 177 -13.29 -8.50 -4.62
C VAL A 177 -13.14 -9.64 -3.62
N VAL A 178 -12.99 -9.32 -2.33
CA VAL A 178 -12.91 -10.28 -1.22
C VAL A 178 -14.11 -10.24 -0.27
N GLY A 179 -15.02 -9.28 -0.46
CA GLY A 179 -16.26 -9.15 0.30
C GLY A 179 -17.21 -8.21 -0.41
N GLU A 180 -18.48 -8.59 -0.45
CA GLU A 180 -19.58 -7.77 -0.98
C GLU A 180 -20.67 -7.63 0.08
N TYR A 181 -21.22 -6.43 0.20
CA TYR A 181 -22.27 -6.08 1.15
C TYR A 181 -23.34 -5.29 0.40
N GLU A 182 -24.55 -5.81 0.36
CA GLU A 182 -25.71 -5.14 -0.22
C GLU A 182 -26.59 -4.58 0.90
N GLU A 183 -27.23 -3.46 0.69
CA GLU A 183 -27.99 -2.74 1.70
C GLU A 183 -29.11 -3.58 2.33
N GLU A 184 -29.89 -4.27 1.52
CA GLU A 184 -31.00 -5.09 2.02
C GLU A 184 -30.57 -6.24 2.95
N LYS A 185 -29.33 -6.69 2.82
CA LYS A 185 -28.77 -7.80 3.60
C LYS A 185 -27.83 -7.34 4.70
N ASN A 186 -26.97 -6.35 4.40
CA ASN A 186 -25.92 -5.87 5.28
C ASN A 186 -25.57 -4.41 4.97
N PRO A 187 -26.38 -3.44 5.39
CA PRO A 187 -26.05 -2.04 5.23
C PRO A 187 -24.77 -1.71 5.98
N VAL A 188 -23.84 -1.00 5.33
CA VAL A 188 -22.57 -0.62 5.93
C VAL A 188 -22.58 0.87 6.23
N ILE A 189 -22.54 1.21 7.52
CA ILE A 189 -22.47 2.59 8.00
C ILE A 189 -21.05 2.81 8.55
N PHE A 190 -20.28 3.62 7.85
CA PHE A 190 -18.93 3.98 8.25
C PHE A 190 -18.90 5.19 9.20
N ASN A 191 -17.87 5.27 10.03
CA ASN A 191 -17.62 6.39 10.93
C ASN A 191 -16.80 7.48 10.20
N VAL A 192 -17.43 8.16 9.27
CA VAL A 192 -16.83 9.25 8.50
C VAL A 192 -17.93 10.20 8.01
N SER A 193 -17.66 11.50 8.04
CA SER A 193 -18.53 12.50 7.39
C SER A 193 -18.23 12.54 5.90
N THR A 194 -19.27 12.63 5.07
CA THR A 194 -19.14 12.92 3.65
C THR A 194 -19.99 14.14 3.30
N PRO A 195 -19.55 14.98 2.35
CA PRO A 195 -20.34 16.11 1.88
C PRO A 195 -21.60 15.65 1.13
N VAL A 196 -22.59 16.53 1.06
CA VAL A 196 -23.91 16.23 0.47
C VAL A 196 -23.83 15.84 -1.01
N ASP A 197 -22.87 16.39 -1.74
CA ASP A 197 -22.65 16.10 -3.17
C ASP A 197 -22.10 14.71 -3.46
N MET A 198 -21.68 13.97 -2.44
CA MET A 198 -21.33 12.56 -2.58
C MET A 198 -22.54 11.61 -2.54
N LEU A 199 -23.73 12.09 -2.17
CA LEU A 199 -24.94 11.27 -2.20
C LEU A 199 -25.26 10.81 -3.63
N GLY A 200 -25.52 9.51 -3.79
CA GLY A 200 -25.73 8.86 -5.08
C GLY A 200 -24.46 8.61 -5.89
N GLN A 201 -23.31 9.04 -5.40
CA GLN A 201 -22.04 8.82 -6.10
C GLN A 201 -21.40 7.50 -5.69
N THR A 202 -20.74 6.85 -6.65
CA THR A 202 -19.82 5.75 -6.35
C THR A 202 -18.52 6.35 -5.83
N VAL A 203 -18.13 5.90 -4.63
CA VAL A 203 -16.91 6.39 -3.97
C VAL A 203 -15.94 5.24 -3.72
N THR A 204 -14.67 5.58 -3.69
CA THR A 204 -13.60 4.74 -3.16
C THR A 204 -13.24 5.23 -1.77
N MET A 205 -13.26 4.31 -0.79
CA MET A 205 -12.73 4.54 0.54
C MET A 205 -11.47 3.69 0.75
N TYR A 206 -10.48 4.28 1.39
CA TYR A 206 -9.37 3.52 1.97
C TYR A 206 -9.61 3.35 3.45
N VAL A 207 -9.64 2.10 3.90
CA VAL A 207 -9.98 1.78 5.30
C VAL A 207 -8.91 0.91 5.93
N ARG A 208 -8.59 1.18 7.20
CA ARG A 208 -7.85 0.21 8.01
C ARG A 208 -8.86 -0.80 8.54
N LYS A 209 -8.93 -1.96 7.87
CA LYS A 209 -9.97 -2.95 8.06
C LYS A 209 -9.91 -3.61 9.43
N THR A 210 -11.06 -3.72 10.08
CA THR A 210 -11.28 -4.54 11.27
C THR A 210 -12.18 -5.73 10.93
N THR A 211 -12.44 -6.59 11.91
CA THR A 211 -13.33 -7.76 11.75
C THR A 211 -14.75 -7.36 11.29
N VAL A 212 -15.24 -6.23 11.81
CA VAL A 212 -16.53 -5.64 11.39
C VAL A 212 -16.22 -4.44 10.52
N LEU A 213 -16.57 -4.49 9.23
CA LEU A 213 -16.18 -3.47 8.24
C LEU A 213 -16.64 -2.05 8.67
N ALA A 214 -17.85 -1.92 9.19
CA ALA A 214 -18.41 -0.65 9.69
C ALA A 214 -17.58 0.02 10.80
N ASN A 215 -16.79 -0.77 11.54
CA ASN A 215 -15.92 -0.27 12.61
C ASN A 215 -14.50 0.06 12.13
N SER A 216 -14.25 -0.07 10.82
CA SER A 216 -12.93 0.24 10.24
C SER A 216 -12.67 1.74 10.30
N GLU A 217 -11.41 2.10 10.54
CA GLU A 217 -10.95 3.49 10.44
C GLU A 217 -10.91 3.91 8.97
N VAL A 218 -11.67 4.92 8.61
CA VAL A 218 -11.66 5.48 7.24
C VAL A 218 -10.52 6.48 7.13
N LEU A 219 -9.59 6.23 6.22
CA LEU A 219 -8.40 7.05 5.99
C LEU A 219 -8.62 8.10 4.89
N GLY A 220 -9.54 7.85 3.98
CA GLY A 220 -9.91 8.78 2.91
C GLY A 220 -11.12 8.29 2.13
N VAL A 221 -11.85 9.24 1.52
CA VAL A 221 -13.03 9.01 0.66
C VAL A 221 -12.86 9.83 -0.60
N TYR A 222 -13.06 9.22 -1.75
CA TYR A 222 -12.89 9.85 -3.06
C TYR A 222 -14.02 9.45 -3.99
N VAL A 223 -14.58 10.38 -4.73
CA VAL A 223 -15.56 10.08 -5.78
C VAL A 223 -14.85 9.38 -6.95
N ASN A 224 -15.44 8.28 -7.42
CA ASN A 224 -14.89 7.53 -8.55
C ASN A 224 -15.19 8.26 -9.87
N GLY A 225 -14.15 8.48 -10.64
CA GLY A 225 -14.24 8.85 -12.05
C GLY A 225 -14.81 10.24 -12.33
N ASN A 226 -13.98 11.24 -12.22
CA ASN A 226 -14.03 12.40 -13.11
C ASN A 226 -12.74 12.46 -13.90
#